data_7a76cabdbe8046ee53099d2be411b966
#
_entry.id   7a76cabdbe8046ee53099d2be411b966
#
_cell.length_a   1.000
_cell.length_b   1.000
_cell.length_c   1.000
_cell.angle_alpha   90.00
_cell.angle_beta   90.00
_cell.angle_gamma   90.00
#
_symmetry.space_group_name_H-M   'P 1'
#
loop_
_entity.id
_entity.type
_entity.pdbx_description
1 polymer ?
#
loop_
_entity_poly.entity_id
_entity_poly.type
_entity_poly.pdbx_seq_one_letter_code
_entity_poly.pdbx_strand_id
1 'polypeptide(L)'
;MNVNEREFMQRVLIVEDNIRVQQVLKHIAAHYLDVRVDFARSFSQCQKLLSQTSYSLALVDLSVGGQIDTDITRFTLSQGITTLVMTTQTDEHTRLKMLELGIIDYVIKDNRDSYLYAIKFVAQLLRNQGRKALVVDNSLLSSSLVKQMLEKQLFDVITVDNSAQALHILEHDQAINLVITDHNLSGMNGFELIRAIRNIKSREQLAIIGLADVYSYGVAARFIKSGANDFLTKPFTHEEFHFRVVQTMESIWLSDAKKPALSFDATE
;
A
#
# COMPACT_ATOMS: atom_id res chain seq x y z
N MET A 1 20.27 -2.06 29.57
CA MET A 1 20.46 -1.72 28.16
C MET A 1 19.11 -1.92 27.48
N ASN A 2 18.46 -0.80 27.16
CA ASN A 2 17.07 -0.78 26.67
C ASN A 2 16.95 -1.38 25.28
N VAL A 3 16.03 -2.33 25.13
CA VAL A 3 15.67 -3.04 23.90
C VAL A 3 14.65 -2.22 23.09
N ASN A 4 14.84 -0.91 22.97
CA ASN A 4 13.83 -0.04 22.36
C ASN A 4 14.42 1.00 21.42
N GLU A 5 15.30 0.63 20.50
CA GLU A 5 15.71 1.49 19.39
C GLU A 5 16.20 0.66 18.19
N ARG A 6 15.41 -0.29 17.71
CA ARG A 6 15.37 -0.56 16.29
C ARG A 6 14.26 0.32 15.70
N GLU A 7 14.53 1.63 15.58
CA GLU A 7 13.92 2.41 14.53
C GLU A 7 14.15 1.65 13.24
N PHE A 8 13.08 1.05 12.71
CA PHE A 8 13.05 0.56 11.34
C PHE A 8 13.23 1.79 10.46
N MET A 9 14.48 2.21 10.23
CA MET A 9 14.77 3.24 9.25
C MET A 9 14.25 2.71 7.92
N GLN A 10 13.12 3.25 7.48
CA GLN A 10 12.54 2.94 6.18
C GLN A 10 13.63 3.16 5.12
N ARG A 11 13.84 2.16 4.27
CA ARG A 11 14.81 2.24 3.18
C ARG A 11 14.17 1.78 1.89
N VAL A 12 14.51 2.47 0.82
CA VAL A 12 14.09 2.13 -0.54
C VAL A 12 15.31 1.74 -1.35
N LEU A 13 15.21 0.63 -2.05
CA LEU A 13 16.19 0.22 -3.05
C LEU A 13 15.69 0.60 -4.45
N ILE A 14 16.48 1.32 -5.22
CA ILE A 14 16.21 1.60 -6.64
C ILE A 14 17.25 0.88 -7.49
N VAL A 15 16.79 0.02 -8.39
CA VAL A 15 17.66 -0.71 -9.32
C VAL A 15 17.46 -0.18 -10.74
N GLU A 16 18.49 0.50 -11.24
CA GLU A 16 18.49 1.17 -12.55
C GLU A 16 19.95 1.30 -13.02
N ASP A 17 20.30 0.84 -14.21
CA ASP A 17 21.67 0.87 -14.73
C ASP A 17 22.02 2.16 -15.46
N ASN A 18 21.04 2.86 -16.00
CA ASN A 18 21.24 4.12 -16.72
C ASN A 18 21.54 5.27 -15.75
N ILE A 19 22.75 5.79 -15.82
CA ILE A 19 23.23 6.86 -14.91
C ILE A 19 22.34 8.11 -15.00
N ARG A 20 21.86 8.47 -16.18
CA ARG A 20 21.03 9.68 -16.38
C ARG A 20 19.66 9.49 -15.71
N VAL A 21 19.06 8.32 -15.86
CA VAL A 21 17.80 7.97 -15.18
C VAL A 21 17.99 7.93 -13.66
N GLN A 22 19.07 7.34 -13.18
CA GLN A 22 19.40 7.38 -11.75
C GLN A 22 19.50 8.82 -11.20
N GLN A 23 20.12 9.74 -11.94
CA GLN A 23 20.21 11.14 -11.50
C GLN A 23 18.84 11.80 -11.41
N VAL A 24 17.95 11.52 -12.37
CA VAL A 24 16.56 12.00 -12.33
C VAL A 24 15.82 11.40 -11.11
N LEU A 25 15.89 10.09 -10.92
CA LEU A 25 15.25 9.41 -9.79
C LEU A 25 15.81 9.90 -8.45
N LYS A 26 17.12 10.12 -8.32
CA LYS A 26 17.75 10.70 -7.12
C LYS A 26 17.20 12.08 -6.80
N HIS A 27 17.09 12.94 -7.81
CA HIS A 27 16.55 14.30 -7.63
C HIS A 27 15.09 14.28 -7.17
N ILE A 28 14.26 13.46 -7.81
CA ILE A 28 12.85 13.33 -7.46
C ILE A 28 12.71 12.68 -6.07
N ALA A 29 13.44 11.60 -5.80
CA ALA A 29 13.40 10.91 -4.50
C ALA A 29 13.78 11.84 -3.34
N ALA A 30 14.84 12.64 -3.50
CA ALA A 30 15.26 13.61 -2.47
C ALA A 30 14.18 14.66 -2.14
N HIS A 31 13.24 14.91 -3.07
CA HIS A 31 12.15 15.87 -2.87
C HIS A 31 10.89 15.23 -2.25
N TYR A 32 10.61 13.96 -2.55
CA TYR A 32 9.34 13.31 -2.17
C TYR A 32 9.48 12.24 -1.09
N LEU A 33 10.69 11.71 -0.86
CA LEU A 33 10.93 10.63 0.10
C LEU A 33 11.77 11.15 1.27
N ASP A 34 11.24 11.04 2.47
CA ASP A 34 11.96 11.33 3.72
C ASP A 34 12.52 10.03 4.31
N VAL A 35 13.21 9.25 3.46
CA VAL A 35 13.79 7.96 3.82
C VAL A 35 15.12 7.76 3.10
N ARG A 36 15.93 6.85 3.59
CA ARG A 36 17.18 6.50 2.90
C ARG A 36 16.90 5.73 1.61
N VAL A 37 17.47 6.20 0.49
CA VAL A 37 17.36 5.58 -0.83
C VAL A 37 18.75 5.12 -1.27
N ASP A 38 18.89 3.82 -1.49
CA ASP A 38 20.11 3.23 -2.02
C ASP A 38 19.90 2.82 -3.50
N PHE A 39 20.96 2.89 -4.29
CA PHE A 39 20.90 2.64 -5.74
C PHE A 39 21.79 1.47 -6.13
N ALA A 40 21.25 0.53 -6.90
CA ALA A 40 22.00 -0.55 -7.54
C ALA A 40 21.94 -0.38 -9.07
N ARG A 41 23.02 -0.77 -9.76
CA ARG A 41 23.14 -0.70 -11.23
C ARG A 41 23.20 -2.07 -11.89
N SER A 42 23.17 -3.12 -11.09
CA SER A 42 23.26 -4.50 -11.55
C SER A 42 22.68 -5.46 -10.52
N PHE A 43 22.41 -6.69 -10.94
CA PHE A 43 21.97 -7.74 -10.03
C PHE A 43 22.97 -7.99 -8.90
N SER A 44 24.28 -8.03 -9.20
CA SER A 44 25.30 -8.25 -8.18
C SER A 44 25.34 -7.13 -7.12
N GLN A 45 25.15 -5.88 -7.53
CA GLN A 45 25.05 -4.77 -6.57
C GLN A 45 23.76 -4.85 -5.74
N CYS A 46 22.62 -5.24 -6.35
CA CYS A 46 21.38 -5.48 -5.66
C CYS A 46 21.57 -6.56 -4.57
N GLN A 47 22.15 -7.71 -4.92
CA GLN A 47 22.45 -8.79 -3.97
C GLN A 47 23.35 -8.32 -2.82
N LYS A 48 24.40 -7.55 -3.13
CA LYS A 48 25.32 -7.01 -2.11
C LYS A 48 24.58 -6.07 -1.14
N LEU A 49 23.75 -5.18 -1.63
CA LEU A 49 22.98 -4.26 -0.77
C LEU A 49 22.00 -5.03 0.13
N LEU A 50 21.27 -6.00 -0.44
CA LEU A 50 20.30 -6.81 0.29
C LEU A 50 20.95 -7.74 1.33
N SER A 51 22.21 -8.16 1.13
CA SER A 51 22.95 -8.92 2.14
C SER A 51 23.40 -8.09 3.35
N GLN A 52 23.44 -6.76 3.21
CA GLN A 52 23.91 -5.84 4.25
C GLN A 52 22.81 -5.07 4.95
N THR A 53 21.65 -4.93 4.30
CA THR A 53 20.61 -4.01 4.74
C THR A 53 19.24 -4.53 4.31
N SER A 54 18.23 -4.36 5.17
CA SER A 54 16.82 -4.62 4.84
C SER A 54 16.19 -3.38 4.19
N TYR A 55 15.27 -3.62 3.27
CA TYR A 55 14.52 -2.58 2.56
C TYR A 55 13.03 -2.84 2.70
N SER A 56 12.26 -1.77 2.85
CA SER A 56 10.79 -1.84 2.88
C SER A 56 10.22 -1.99 1.48
N LEU A 57 10.88 -1.39 0.49
CA LEU A 57 10.39 -1.31 -0.88
C LEU A 57 11.55 -1.30 -1.89
N ALA A 58 11.32 -1.93 -3.03
CA ALA A 58 12.21 -1.87 -4.18
C ALA A 58 11.49 -1.29 -5.40
N LEU A 59 12.17 -0.38 -6.10
CA LEU A 59 11.79 0.11 -7.43
C LEU A 59 12.78 -0.46 -8.43
N VAL A 60 12.34 -1.34 -9.32
CA VAL A 60 13.21 -2.13 -10.20
C VAL A 60 12.92 -1.82 -11.67
N ASP A 61 13.93 -1.40 -12.41
CA ASP A 61 13.87 -1.38 -13.87
C ASP A 61 14.00 -2.80 -14.41
N LEU A 62 13.06 -3.23 -15.27
CA LEU A 62 13.14 -4.54 -15.95
C LEU A 62 14.24 -4.62 -17.01
N SER A 63 14.79 -3.50 -17.46
CA SER A 63 15.76 -3.44 -18.57
C SER A 63 17.20 -3.34 -18.07
N VAL A 64 17.48 -3.61 -16.80
CA VAL A 64 18.83 -3.58 -16.25
C VAL A 64 19.74 -4.59 -16.96
N GLY A 65 20.86 -4.08 -17.54
CA GLY A 65 21.75 -4.90 -18.36
C GLY A 65 21.38 -4.96 -19.86
N GLY A 66 20.41 -4.14 -20.29
CA GLY A 66 20.05 -3.99 -21.71
C GLY A 66 19.12 -5.06 -22.25
N GLN A 67 18.67 -6.01 -21.44
CA GLN A 67 17.66 -7.01 -21.76
C GLN A 67 16.58 -7.02 -20.69
N ILE A 68 15.36 -7.42 -21.08
CA ILE A 68 14.27 -7.60 -20.11
C ILE A 68 14.59 -8.83 -19.29
N ASP A 69 14.85 -8.60 -18.01
CA ASP A 69 15.16 -9.66 -17.05
C ASP A 69 14.31 -9.53 -15.79
N THR A 70 13.75 -10.65 -15.35
CA THR A 70 12.92 -10.72 -14.15
C THR A 70 13.69 -11.19 -12.93
N ASP A 71 14.97 -11.52 -13.04
CA ASP A 71 15.74 -12.13 -11.96
C ASP A 71 15.89 -11.18 -10.77
N ILE A 72 16.12 -9.89 -11.00
CA ILE A 72 16.19 -8.89 -9.94
C ILE A 72 14.83 -8.77 -9.24
N THR A 73 13.75 -8.72 -10.01
CA THR A 73 12.38 -8.64 -9.47
C THR A 73 12.05 -9.89 -8.64
N ARG A 74 12.34 -11.08 -9.16
CA ARG A 74 12.16 -12.34 -8.42
C ARG A 74 12.99 -12.37 -7.14
N PHE A 75 14.21 -11.88 -7.21
CA PHE A 75 15.10 -11.84 -6.05
C PHE A 75 14.58 -10.90 -4.97
N THR A 76 14.19 -9.67 -5.31
CA THR A 76 13.61 -8.73 -4.32
C THR A 76 12.33 -9.29 -3.69
N LEU A 77 11.43 -9.88 -4.49
CA LEU A 77 10.22 -10.54 -4.00
C LEU A 77 10.53 -11.74 -3.08
N SER A 78 11.55 -12.55 -3.41
CA SER A 78 11.96 -13.68 -2.57
C SER A 78 12.51 -13.27 -1.19
N GLN A 79 12.98 -12.02 -1.07
CA GLN A 79 13.40 -11.42 0.20
C GLN A 79 12.23 -10.79 0.98
N GLY A 80 10.98 -10.94 0.49
CA GLY A 80 9.79 -10.35 1.11
C GLY A 80 9.66 -8.84 0.92
N ILE A 81 10.36 -8.26 -0.08
CA ILE A 81 10.35 -6.82 -0.33
C ILE A 81 9.22 -6.48 -1.28
N THR A 82 8.35 -5.54 -0.89
CA THR A 82 7.35 -4.98 -1.81
C THR A 82 8.05 -4.35 -3.01
N THR A 83 7.76 -4.85 -4.22
CA THR A 83 8.48 -4.46 -5.42
C THR A 83 7.56 -3.79 -6.42
N LEU A 84 7.89 -2.55 -6.79
CA LEU A 84 7.33 -1.79 -7.90
C LEU A 84 8.27 -1.92 -9.10
N VAL A 85 7.73 -2.16 -10.29
CA VAL A 85 8.54 -2.34 -11.50
C VAL A 85 8.39 -1.15 -12.43
N MET A 86 9.50 -0.70 -13.01
CA MET A 86 9.51 0.20 -14.17
C MET A 86 9.85 -0.56 -15.43
N THR A 87 9.16 -0.29 -16.53
CA THR A 87 9.37 -0.97 -17.83
C THR A 87 9.08 -0.07 -19.02
N THR A 88 9.72 -0.33 -20.14
CA THR A 88 9.34 0.26 -21.43
C THR A 88 8.36 -0.62 -22.21
N GLN A 89 8.06 -1.82 -21.70
CA GLN A 89 7.15 -2.76 -22.34
C GLN A 89 5.70 -2.41 -22.03
N THR A 90 4.88 -2.40 -23.08
CA THR A 90 3.45 -2.08 -23.01
C THR A 90 2.55 -3.26 -23.36
N ASP A 91 3.16 -4.43 -23.67
CA ASP A 91 2.39 -5.60 -24.07
C ASP A 91 1.74 -6.29 -22.87
N GLU A 92 0.51 -6.75 -23.06
CA GLU A 92 -0.32 -7.36 -22.02
C GLU A 92 0.28 -8.66 -21.47
N HIS A 93 1.02 -9.41 -22.27
CA HIS A 93 1.64 -10.66 -21.81
C HIS A 93 2.72 -10.39 -20.75
N THR A 94 3.61 -9.42 -21.01
CA THR A 94 4.62 -8.99 -20.02
C THR A 94 3.96 -8.45 -18.76
N ARG A 95 2.90 -7.64 -18.91
CA ARG A 95 2.12 -7.12 -17.79
C ARG A 95 1.59 -8.23 -16.89
N LEU A 96 0.83 -9.18 -17.45
CA LEU A 96 0.26 -10.30 -16.69
C LEU A 96 1.34 -11.13 -15.99
N LYS A 97 2.43 -11.44 -16.69
CA LYS A 97 3.56 -12.16 -16.13
C LYS A 97 4.19 -11.44 -14.92
N MET A 98 4.28 -10.12 -14.95
CA MET A 98 4.79 -9.36 -13.80
C MET A 98 3.84 -9.37 -12.61
N LEU A 99 2.54 -9.21 -12.86
CA LEU A 99 1.52 -9.30 -11.81
C LEU A 99 1.47 -10.69 -11.18
N GLU A 100 1.59 -11.76 -11.98
CA GLU A 100 1.69 -13.15 -11.50
C GLU A 100 2.92 -13.39 -10.61
N LEU A 101 4.03 -12.69 -10.85
CA LEU A 101 5.20 -12.75 -9.96
C LEU A 101 4.93 -12.16 -8.58
N GLY A 102 3.88 -11.37 -8.43
CA GLY A 102 3.47 -10.78 -7.16
C GLY A 102 4.04 -9.39 -6.89
N ILE A 103 4.46 -8.65 -7.92
CA ILE A 103 4.78 -7.21 -7.78
C ILE A 103 3.56 -6.44 -7.28
N ILE A 104 3.80 -5.27 -6.70
CA ILE A 104 2.68 -4.41 -6.25
C ILE A 104 1.99 -3.74 -7.44
N ASP A 105 2.79 -3.22 -8.38
CA ASP A 105 2.33 -2.58 -9.61
C ASP A 105 3.52 -2.39 -10.57
N TYR A 106 3.25 -1.88 -11.77
CA TYR A 106 4.27 -1.52 -12.75
C TYR A 106 4.02 -0.11 -13.31
N VAL A 107 5.10 0.56 -13.72
CA VAL A 107 5.06 1.90 -14.31
C VAL A 107 5.72 1.85 -15.68
N ILE A 108 5.00 2.28 -16.72
CA ILE A 108 5.54 2.38 -18.07
C ILE A 108 6.41 3.64 -18.16
N LYS A 109 7.67 3.47 -18.59
CA LYS A 109 8.65 4.57 -18.77
C LYS A 109 8.46 5.23 -20.13
N ASP A 110 7.38 5.96 -20.34
CA ASP A 110 7.08 6.64 -21.60
C ASP A 110 7.56 8.10 -21.64
N ASN A 111 7.67 8.75 -20.48
CA ASN A 111 8.08 10.14 -20.35
C ASN A 111 8.69 10.46 -18.98
N ARG A 112 9.05 11.73 -18.73
CA ARG A 112 9.63 12.15 -17.43
C ARG A 112 8.64 12.07 -16.27
N ASP A 113 7.35 12.22 -16.54
CA ASP A 113 6.31 12.20 -15.51
C ASP A 113 6.12 10.79 -14.93
N SER A 114 6.47 9.74 -15.71
CA SER A 114 6.47 8.35 -15.24
C SER A 114 7.41 8.12 -14.06
N TYR A 115 8.59 8.75 -14.06
CA TYR A 115 9.52 8.66 -12.91
C TYR A 115 8.98 9.39 -11.69
N LEU A 116 8.34 10.54 -11.89
CA LEU A 116 7.69 11.27 -10.81
C LEU A 116 6.53 10.46 -10.24
N TYR A 117 5.71 9.83 -11.09
CA TYR A 117 4.63 8.95 -10.68
C TYR A 117 5.17 7.78 -9.86
N ALA A 118 6.21 7.07 -10.33
CA ALA A 118 6.81 5.95 -9.62
C ALA A 118 7.29 6.33 -8.20
N ILE A 119 7.98 7.47 -8.06
CA ILE A 119 8.47 7.93 -6.75
C ILE A 119 7.31 8.39 -5.85
N LYS A 120 6.29 9.05 -6.37
CA LYS A 120 5.08 9.39 -5.60
C LYS A 120 4.34 8.15 -5.13
N PHE A 121 4.28 7.11 -5.96
CA PHE A 121 3.70 5.83 -5.61
C PHE A 121 4.48 5.17 -4.47
N VAL A 122 5.81 5.15 -4.56
CA VAL A 122 6.68 4.71 -3.45
C VAL A 122 6.41 5.50 -2.16
N ALA A 123 6.30 6.83 -2.25
CA ALA A 123 6.00 7.68 -1.09
C ALA A 123 4.64 7.33 -0.46
N GLN A 124 3.63 7.04 -1.27
CA GLN A 124 2.31 6.62 -0.78
C GLN A 124 2.37 5.29 -0.04
N LEU A 125 3.07 4.28 -0.60
CA LEU A 125 3.26 2.98 0.06
C LEU A 125 3.99 3.13 1.41
N LEU A 126 5.05 3.93 1.46
CA LEU A 126 5.80 4.17 2.70
C LEU A 126 4.95 4.83 3.80
N ARG A 127 3.98 5.67 3.43
CA ARG A 127 3.04 6.29 4.38
C ARG A 127 2.10 5.27 5.04
N ASN A 128 1.92 4.09 4.44
CA ASN A 128 1.11 3.02 5.02
C ASN A 128 1.87 2.22 6.08
N GLN A 129 3.18 2.24 6.07
CA GLN A 129 3.99 1.49 7.04
C GLN A 129 3.74 1.97 8.47
N GLY A 130 3.44 1.02 9.37
CA GLY A 130 3.02 1.30 10.73
C GLY A 130 1.55 1.71 10.90
N ARG A 131 0.77 1.79 9.80
CA ARG A 131 -0.68 1.95 9.84
C ARG A 131 -1.36 0.61 9.87
N LYS A 132 -2.50 0.54 10.57
CA LYS A 132 -3.29 -0.67 10.64
C LYS A 132 -4.51 -0.59 9.73
N ALA A 133 -4.81 -1.71 9.09
CA ALA A 133 -6.05 -1.94 8.35
C ALA A 133 -6.85 -3.07 9.01
N LEU A 134 -8.16 -2.88 9.12
CA LEU A 134 -9.09 -3.88 9.64
C LEU A 134 -9.93 -4.42 8.48
N VAL A 135 -9.89 -5.73 8.27
CA VAL A 135 -10.72 -6.42 7.28
C VAL A 135 -11.84 -7.15 8.01
N VAL A 136 -13.08 -6.87 7.62
CA VAL A 136 -14.30 -7.45 8.19
C VAL A 136 -15.01 -8.24 7.10
N ASP A 137 -14.85 -9.55 7.08
CA ASP A 137 -15.43 -10.43 6.06
C ASP A 137 -15.59 -11.84 6.65
N ASN A 138 -16.78 -12.42 6.57
CA ASN A 138 -17.07 -13.75 7.08
C ASN A 138 -16.53 -14.89 6.17
N SER A 139 -16.07 -14.56 4.96
CA SER A 139 -15.40 -15.49 4.05
C SER A 139 -13.89 -15.50 4.31
N LEU A 140 -13.36 -16.63 4.81
CA LEU A 140 -11.93 -16.82 5.03
C LEU A 140 -11.10 -16.61 3.76
N LEU A 141 -11.62 -17.04 2.61
CA LEU A 141 -10.92 -16.86 1.32
C LEU A 141 -10.85 -15.39 0.93
N SER A 142 -11.97 -14.68 1.00
CA SER A 142 -12.04 -13.25 0.69
C SER A 142 -11.18 -12.41 1.63
N SER A 143 -11.30 -12.63 2.94
CA SER A 143 -10.52 -11.90 3.95
C SER A 143 -9.01 -12.15 3.81
N SER A 144 -8.59 -13.39 3.50
CA SER A 144 -7.18 -13.71 3.26
C SER A 144 -6.63 -13.03 2.02
N LEU A 145 -7.40 -12.97 0.93
CA LEU A 145 -7.00 -12.28 -0.30
C LEU A 145 -6.82 -10.77 -0.05
N VAL A 146 -7.81 -10.14 0.57
CA VAL A 146 -7.76 -8.70 0.91
C VAL A 146 -6.61 -8.40 1.86
N LYS A 147 -6.39 -9.27 2.87
CA LYS A 147 -5.24 -9.16 3.77
C LYS A 147 -3.92 -9.16 3.01
N GLN A 148 -3.68 -10.13 2.13
CA GLN A 148 -2.45 -10.21 1.34
C GLN A 148 -2.24 -8.96 0.45
N MET A 149 -3.32 -8.43 -0.15
CA MET A 149 -3.26 -7.21 -0.96
C MET A 149 -2.87 -5.99 -0.13
N LEU A 150 -3.37 -5.86 1.10
CA LEU A 150 -3.05 -4.76 2.01
C LEU A 150 -1.64 -4.89 2.61
N GLU A 151 -1.20 -6.10 2.95
CA GLU A 151 0.17 -6.35 3.43
C GLU A 151 1.22 -5.98 2.37
N LYS A 152 0.95 -6.27 1.09
CA LYS A 152 1.79 -5.78 -0.03
C LYS A 152 1.83 -4.26 -0.11
N GLN A 153 0.80 -3.56 0.35
CA GLN A 153 0.75 -2.11 0.46
C GLN A 153 1.32 -1.57 1.78
N LEU A 154 2.03 -2.41 2.54
CA LEU A 154 2.73 -2.10 3.79
C LEU A 154 1.80 -1.75 4.98
N PHE A 155 0.55 -2.21 4.97
CA PHE A 155 -0.32 -2.13 6.15
C PHE A 155 -0.07 -3.31 7.09
N ASP A 156 -0.20 -3.05 8.40
CA ASP A 156 -0.43 -4.09 9.39
C ASP A 156 -1.91 -4.48 9.38
N VAL A 157 -2.24 -5.75 9.10
CA VAL A 157 -3.61 -6.15 8.82
C VAL A 157 -4.20 -7.03 9.90
N ILE A 158 -5.33 -6.61 10.44
CA ILE A 158 -6.18 -7.38 11.36
C ILE A 158 -7.40 -7.88 10.58
N THR A 159 -7.77 -9.15 10.75
CA THR A 159 -8.97 -9.72 10.13
C THR A 159 -9.95 -10.18 11.21
N VAL A 160 -11.23 -9.90 11.00
CA VAL A 160 -12.34 -10.38 11.85
C VAL A 160 -13.51 -10.84 10.97
N ASP A 161 -14.33 -11.72 11.48
CA ASP A 161 -15.44 -12.33 10.74
C ASP A 161 -16.83 -11.73 11.04
N ASN A 162 -16.90 -10.79 11.99
CA ASN A 162 -18.16 -10.18 12.38
C ASN A 162 -18.03 -8.73 12.86
N SER A 163 -19.14 -8.02 12.85
CA SER A 163 -19.22 -6.59 13.17
C SER A 163 -18.96 -6.27 14.64
N ALA A 164 -19.30 -7.17 15.56
CA ALA A 164 -19.10 -6.94 17.00
C ALA A 164 -17.60 -6.90 17.36
N GLN A 165 -16.82 -7.83 16.82
CA GLN A 165 -15.35 -7.84 16.98
C GLN A 165 -14.74 -6.59 16.33
N ALA A 166 -15.23 -6.19 15.15
CA ALA A 166 -14.74 -5.00 14.47
C ALA A 166 -14.93 -3.73 15.31
N LEU A 167 -16.11 -3.51 15.87
CA LEU A 167 -16.38 -2.36 16.73
C LEU A 167 -15.52 -2.39 18.00
N HIS A 168 -15.40 -3.55 18.64
CA HIS A 168 -14.58 -3.71 19.84
C HIS A 168 -13.11 -3.33 19.56
N ILE A 169 -12.53 -3.78 18.45
CA ILE A 169 -11.16 -3.45 18.08
C ILE A 169 -11.01 -1.94 17.78
N LEU A 170 -11.96 -1.34 17.06
CA LEU A 170 -11.92 0.09 16.70
C LEU A 170 -12.05 1.02 17.91
N GLU A 171 -12.68 0.59 18.99
CA GLU A 171 -12.76 1.34 20.25
C GLU A 171 -11.42 1.34 21.00
N HIS A 172 -10.64 0.26 20.90
CA HIS A 172 -9.42 0.06 21.70
C HIS A 172 -8.13 0.32 20.91
N ASP A 173 -8.15 0.30 19.56
CA ASP A 173 -6.99 0.52 18.72
C ASP A 173 -7.16 1.75 17.83
N GLN A 174 -6.53 2.85 18.24
CA GLN A 174 -6.56 4.12 17.50
C GLN A 174 -5.62 4.16 16.28
N ALA A 175 -4.74 3.17 16.11
CA ALA A 175 -3.81 3.08 15.00
C ALA A 175 -4.48 2.58 13.69
N ILE A 176 -5.74 2.14 13.75
CA ILE A 176 -6.49 1.71 12.58
C ILE A 176 -6.93 2.94 11.78
N ASN A 177 -6.47 3.02 10.53
CA ASN A 177 -6.76 4.11 9.60
C ASN A 177 -7.59 3.68 8.40
N LEU A 178 -7.73 2.36 8.15
CA LEU A 178 -8.49 1.81 7.03
C LEU A 178 -9.35 0.64 7.52
N VAL A 179 -10.60 0.60 7.08
CA VAL A 179 -11.50 -0.55 7.24
C VAL A 179 -11.94 -1.01 5.85
N ILE A 180 -11.78 -2.30 5.58
CA ILE A 180 -12.41 -2.96 4.43
C ILE A 180 -13.52 -3.85 4.96
N THR A 181 -14.76 -3.63 4.55
CA THR A 181 -15.89 -4.40 5.07
C THR A 181 -16.75 -4.99 3.97
N ASP A 182 -17.06 -6.28 4.10
CA ASP A 182 -18.11 -6.88 3.27
C ASP A 182 -19.50 -6.34 3.66
N HIS A 183 -20.44 -6.34 2.71
CA HIS A 183 -21.81 -5.93 2.99
C HIS A 183 -22.62 -7.02 3.69
N ASN A 184 -22.28 -8.29 3.46
CA ASN A 184 -23.01 -9.46 3.94
C ASN A 184 -22.30 -10.08 5.14
N LEU A 185 -22.42 -9.45 6.30
CA LEU A 185 -21.87 -9.90 7.57
C LEU A 185 -22.92 -10.57 8.45
N SER A 186 -22.52 -11.47 9.31
CA SER A 186 -23.38 -12.08 10.31
C SER A 186 -23.77 -11.09 11.40
N GLY A 187 -25.04 -11.06 11.77
CA GLY A 187 -25.59 -10.14 12.76
C GLY A 187 -25.87 -8.74 12.18
N MET A 188 -25.03 -7.78 12.50
CA MET A 188 -25.08 -6.43 11.94
C MET A 188 -24.43 -6.44 10.55
N ASN A 189 -25.16 -6.04 9.52
CA ASN A 189 -24.62 -5.99 8.14
C ASN A 189 -23.62 -4.86 7.95
N GLY A 190 -22.86 -4.89 6.83
CA GLY A 190 -21.77 -3.93 6.59
C GLY A 190 -22.25 -2.45 6.55
N PHE A 191 -23.46 -2.18 6.10
CA PHE A 191 -24.01 -0.80 6.09
C PHE A 191 -24.30 -0.28 7.52
N GLU A 192 -24.77 -1.16 8.39
CA GLU A 192 -25.03 -0.84 9.79
C GLU A 192 -23.72 -0.66 10.54
N LEU A 193 -22.73 -1.54 10.27
CA LEU A 193 -21.38 -1.41 10.81
C LEU A 193 -20.76 -0.06 10.43
N ILE A 194 -20.83 0.35 9.16
CA ILE A 194 -20.29 1.63 8.72
C ILE A 194 -20.96 2.80 9.45
N ARG A 195 -22.29 2.79 9.61
CA ARG A 195 -23.00 3.82 10.38
C ARG A 195 -22.56 3.86 11.84
N ALA A 196 -22.39 2.70 12.46
CA ALA A 196 -21.89 2.62 13.84
C ALA A 196 -20.46 3.19 13.95
N ILE A 197 -19.57 2.86 13.02
CA ILE A 197 -18.20 3.42 12.96
C ILE A 197 -18.25 4.95 12.78
N ARG A 198 -19.14 5.47 11.93
CA ARG A 198 -19.25 6.92 11.67
C ARG A 198 -19.78 7.73 12.85
N ASN A 199 -20.44 7.10 13.82
CA ASN A 199 -20.77 7.73 15.10
C ASN A 199 -19.53 7.93 16.00
N ILE A 200 -18.43 7.20 15.73
CA ILE A 200 -17.20 7.22 16.55
C ILE A 200 -16.07 7.98 15.83
N LYS A 201 -15.90 7.76 14.53
CA LYS A 201 -14.79 8.30 13.72
C LYS A 201 -15.29 8.94 12.44
N SER A 202 -14.79 10.14 12.12
CA SER A 202 -15.11 10.84 10.87
C SER A 202 -14.44 10.19 9.64
N ARG A 203 -14.79 10.66 8.43
CA ARG A 203 -14.18 10.18 7.19
C ARG A 203 -12.69 10.52 7.06
N GLU A 204 -12.28 11.60 7.68
CA GLU A 204 -10.91 12.09 7.69
C GLU A 204 -10.03 11.37 8.73
N GLN A 205 -10.65 10.71 9.71
CA GLN A 205 -9.95 9.94 10.75
C GLN A 205 -9.80 8.46 10.38
N LEU A 206 -10.78 7.90 9.66
CA LEU A 206 -10.83 6.49 9.31
C LEU A 206 -11.41 6.32 7.91
N ALA A 207 -10.61 5.81 7.00
CA ALA A 207 -11.06 5.41 5.67
C ALA A 207 -11.88 4.12 5.75
N ILE A 208 -12.97 4.03 4.99
CA ILE A 208 -13.79 2.81 4.90
C ILE A 208 -14.08 2.52 3.43
N ILE A 209 -13.75 1.30 2.97
CA ILE A 209 -14.10 0.77 1.66
C ILE A 209 -15.06 -0.42 1.85
N GLY A 210 -16.21 -0.36 1.20
CA GLY A 210 -17.16 -1.46 1.17
C GLY A 210 -16.85 -2.47 0.08
N LEU A 211 -17.05 -3.75 0.34
CA LEU A 211 -16.99 -4.82 -0.66
C LEU A 211 -18.41 -5.32 -0.98
N ALA A 212 -18.74 -5.44 -2.26
CA ALA A 212 -20.04 -5.87 -2.72
C ALA A 212 -19.92 -6.94 -3.80
N ASP A 213 -20.90 -7.84 -3.89
CA ASP A 213 -21.00 -8.76 -5.00
C ASP A 213 -21.62 -8.09 -6.24
N VAL A 214 -21.20 -8.51 -7.45
CA VAL A 214 -21.63 -7.95 -8.75
C VAL A 214 -23.17 -7.85 -8.89
N TYR A 215 -23.90 -8.79 -8.30
CA TYR A 215 -25.35 -8.88 -8.47
C TYR A 215 -26.17 -8.02 -7.50
N SER A 216 -25.50 -7.20 -6.70
CA SER A 216 -26.15 -6.39 -5.66
C SER A 216 -26.51 -5.00 -6.16
N TYR A 217 -27.63 -4.85 -6.88
CA TYR A 217 -28.09 -3.54 -7.36
C TYR A 217 -28.27 -2.53 -6.22
N GLY A 218 -27.75 -1.32 -6.42
CA GLY A 218 -27.87 -0.23 -5.46
C GLY A 218 -26.98 -0.33 -4.22
N VAL A 219 -26.23 -1.40 -4.05
CA VAL A 219 -25.31 -1.60 -2.90
C VAL A 219 -24.22 -0.53 -2.86
N ALA A 220 -23.65 -0.16 -4.01
CA ALA A 220 -22.69 0.92 -4.14
C ALA A 220 -23.19 2.25 -3.52
N ALA A 221 -24.38 2.69 -3.93
CA ALA A 221 -24.99 3.89 -3.40
C ALA A 221 -25.29 3.79 -1.90
N ARG A 222 -25.66 2.61 -1.41
CA ARG A 222 -25.90 2.36 0.02
C ARG A 222 -24.61 2.47 0.84
N PHE A 223 -23.47 1.97 0.33
CA PHE A 223 -22.18 2.14 1.00
C PHE A 223 -21.85 3.62 1.21
N ILE A 224 -21.91 4.42 0.15
CA ILE A 224 -21.61 5.86 0.21
C ILE A 224 -22.59 6.60 1.14
N LYS A 225 -23.88 6.30 1.05
CA LYS A 225 -24.92 6.87 1.93
C LYS A 225 -24.77 6.44 3.39
N SER A 226 -24.21 5.24 3.66
CA SER A 226 -23.93 4.78 5.01
C SER A 226 -22.66 5.40 5.60
N GLY A 227 -21.85 6.09 4.79
CA GLY A 227 -20.65 6.80 5.25
C GLY A 227 -19.34 6.18 4.79
N ALA A 228 -19.33 5.17 3.93
CA ALA A 228 -18.11 4.68 3.31
C ALA A 228 -17.44 5.79 2.48
N ASN A 229 -16.10 5.75 2.39
CA ASN A 229 -15.33 6.63 1.51
C ASN A 229 -15.44 6.15 0.06
N ASP A 230 -15.36 4.82 -0.13
CA ASP A 230 -15.46 4.18 -1.44
C ASP A 230 -16.03 2.76 -1.33
N PHE A 231 -16.18 2.08 -2.48
CA PHE A 231 -16.60 0.69 -2.54
C PHE A 231 -15.90 -0.03 -3.72
N LEU A 232 -15.84 -1.35 -3.63
CA LEU A 232 -15.35 -2.24 -4.69
C LEU A 232 -16.35 -3.37 -4.93
N THR A 233 -16.47 -3.78 -6.20
CA THR A 233 -17.34 -4.89 -6.59
C THR A 233 -16.52 -6.15 -6.86
N LYS A 234 -16.83 -7.24 -6.19
CA LYS A 234 -16.19 -8.55 -6.40
C LYS A 234 -16.73 -9.20 -7.70
N PRO A 235 -15.85 -9.77 -8.56
CA PRO A 235 -14.40 -9.84 -8.45
C PRO A 235 -13.73 -8.54 -8.87
N PHE A 236 -12.62 -8.18 -8.24
CA PHE A 236 -11.78 -7.03 -8.56
C PHE A 236 -10.32 -7.47 -8.81
N THR A 237 -9.59 -6.68 -9.58
CA THR A 237 -8.17 -6.89 -9.83
C THR A 237 -7.31 -6.31 -8.71
N HIS A 238 -6.03 -6.74 -8.63
CA HIS A 238 -5.07 -6.15 -7.69
C HIS A 238 -4.88 -4.65 -7.94
N GLU A 239 -4.83 -4.25 -9.22
CA GLU A 239 -4.66 -2.86 -9.64
C GLU A 239 -5.85 -1.99 -9.21
N GLU A 240 -7.08 -2.47 -9.45
CA GLU A 240 -8.29 -1.76 -9.04
C GLU A 240 -8.35 -1.60 -7.51
N PHE A 241 -8.08 -2.67 -6.77
CA PHE A 241 -8.03 -2.64 -5.31
C PHE A 241 -7.00 -1.64 -4.81
N HIS A 242 -5.76 -1.71 -5.37
CA HIS A 242 -4.69 -0.80 -4.98
C HIS A 242 -5.08 0.66 -5.24
N PHE A 243 -5.56 0.98 -6.43
CA PHE A 243 -5.98 2.33 -6.80
C PHE A 243 -7.05 2.89 -5.85
N ARG A 244 -8.06 2.09 -5.49
CA ARG A 244 -9.11 2.48 -4.55
C ARG A 244 -8.58 2.74 -3.14
N VAL A 245 -7.66 1.89 -2.67
CA VAL A 245 -7.02 2.10 -1.36
C VAL A 245 -6.23 3.40 -1.36
N VAL A 246 -5.40 3.66 -2.38
CA VAL A 246 -4.61 4.88 -2.50
C VAL A 246 -5.50 6.11 -2.50
N GLN A 247 -6.51 6.17 -3.38
CA GLN A 247 -7.45 7.30 -3.45
C GLN A 247 -8.17 7.56 -2.11
N THR A 248 -8.62 6.48 -1.47
CA THR A 248 -9.34 6.58 -0.21
C THR A 248 -8.45 7.06 0.92
N MET A 249 -7.19 6.63 0.95
CA MET A 249 -6.21 7.04 1.97
C MET A 249 -5.67 8.46 1.81
N GLU A 250 -5.80 9.08 0.64
CA GLU A 250 -5.33 10.47 0.43
C GLU A 250 -5.91 11.46 1.44
N SER A 251 -7.19 11.33 1.75
CA SER A 251 -7.86 12.20 2.73
C SER A 251 -7.27 12.05 4.14
N ILE A 252 -6.90 10.84 4.52
CA ILE A 252 -6.25 10.53 5.81
C ILE A 252 -4.85 11.15 5.84
N TRP A 253 -4.04 10.94 4.80
CA TRP A 253 -2.68 11.50 4.73
C TRP A 253 -2.65 13.03 4.78
N LEU A 254 -3.60 13.69 4.09
CA LEU A 254 -3.74 15.14 4.11
C LEU A 254 -4.17 15.67 5.48
N SER A 255 -5.00 14.93 6.20
CA SER A 255 -5.42 15.27 7.56
C SER A 255 -4.24 15.17 8.53
N ASP A 256 -3.41 14.13 8.43
CA ASP A 256 -2.23 13.94 9.27
C ASP A 256 -1.17 15.02 9.02
N ALA A 257 -0.96 15.42 7.77
CA ALA A 257 -0.02 16.48 7.41
C ALA A 257 -0.39 17.86 7.97
N LYS A 258 -1.66 18.08 8.34
CA LYS A 258 -2.16 19.31 8.96
C LYS A 258 -2.07 19.33 10.47
N LYS A 259 -1.80 18.17 11.12
CA LYS A 259 -1.58 18.14 12.57
C LYS A 259 -0.25 18.78 12.86
N PRO A 260 -0.17 19.84 13.76
CA PRO A 260 1.12 20.38 14.15
C PRO A 260 1.95 19.28 14.80
N ALA A 261 3.23 19.21 14.45
CA ALA A 261 4.17 18.36 15.17
C ALA A 261 4.01 18.65 16.67
N LEU A 262 3.79 17.61 17.48
CA LEU A 262 3.74 17.73 18.92
C LEU A 262 5.02 18.43 19.34
N SER A 263 4.91 19.68 19.79
CA SER A 263 6.01 20.39 20.43
C SER A 263 6.35 19.58 21.68
N PHE A 264 7.49 18.91 21.66
CA PHE A 264 8.11 18.48 22.90
C PHE A 264 8.48 19.75 23.65
N ASP A 265 7.64 20.17 24.58
CA ASP A 265 8.04 21.14 25.61
C ASP A 265 9.17 20.48 26.42
N ALA A 266 10.37 20.91 26.11
CA ALA A 266 11.51 20.76 26.99
C ALA A 266 11.25 21.68 28.18
N THR A 267 10.60 21.19 29.22
CA THR A 267 10.60 21.85 30.52
C THR A 267 11.62 21.16 31.43
N GLU A 268 12.70 21.93 31.65
CA GLU A 268 13.61 22.01 32.83
C GLU A 268 14.17 20.68 33.39
#